data_a24a61ebcf55ae47a32f0092b9e92c60
#
_entry.id   a24a61ebcf55ae47a32f0092b9e92c60
#
_cell.length_a   1.000
_cell.length_b   1.000
_cell.length_c   1.000
_cell.angle_alpha   90.00
_cell.angle_beta   90.00
_cell.angle_gamma   90.00
#
_symmetry.space_group_name_H-M   'P 1'
#
loop_
_entity.id
_entity.type
_entity.pdbx_description
1 polymer ?
#
loop_
_entity_poly.entity_id
_entity_poly.type
_entity_poly.pdbx_seq_one_letter_code
_entity_poly.pdbx_strand_id
1 'polypeptide(L)'
;MPVVEILQYLSNEAALKSFVVWTMGSLGEITLSQLSFIAPIIILGIALAVLTIKPLNILLLGENYAVTSGVNLTKVRRSIFLSTTLLAGTVTAFCGPIGFVGIATPHLARMIFKTANHKVLIPASAIVGALMLLVGDLVAKTLTLPINTVTALMGIPVVVYIVTRNRNLMQ
;
A
#
# COMPACT_ATOMS: atom_id res chain seq x y z
N MET A 1 -10.62 4.89 -20.28
CA MET A 1 -11.60 5.40 -19.28
C MET A 1 -12.20 6.68 -19.82
N PRO A 2 -13.34 6.62 -20.53
CA PRO A 2 -13.83 7.76 -21.35
C PRO A 2 -14.17 9.01 -20.53
N VAL A 3 -14.62 8.87 -19.27
CA VAL A 3 -14.96 10.03 -18.42
C VAL A 3 -13.72 10.86 -18.06
N VAL A 4 -12.60 10.18 -17.77
CA VAL A 4 -11.33 10.87 -17.44
C VAL A 4 -10.77 11.58 -18.67
N GLU A 5 -10.88 10.96 -19.84
CA GLU A 5 -10.47 11.56 -21.13
C GLU A 5 -11.31 12.79 -21.48
N ILE A 6 -12.62 12.74 -21.28
CA ILE A 6 -13.53 13.89 -21.47
C ILE A 6 -13.18 15.02 -20.50
N LEU A 7 -12.94 14.70 -19.22
CA LEU A 7 -12.53 15.70 -18.23
C LEU A 7 -11.18 16.32 -18.56
N GLN A 8 -10.22 15.52 -19.05
CA GLN A 8 -8.93 16.02 -19.49
C GLN A 8 -9.05 16.95 -20.70
N TYR A 9 -9.90 16.61 -21.67
CA TYR A 9 -10.14 17.43 -22.86
C TYR A 9 -10.81 18.77 -22.54
N LEU A 10 -11.71 18.79 -21.54
CA LEU A 10 -12.43 20.01 -21.12
C LEU A 10 -11.65 20.82 -20.06
N SER A 11 -10.54 20.30 -19.53
CA SER A 11 -9.77 20.96 -18.47
C SER A 11 -8.81 21.99 -19.04
N ASN A 12 -8.59 23.06 -18.28
CA ASN A 12 -7.54 24.04 -18.56
C ASN A 12 -6.14 23.37 -18.50
N GLU A 13 -5.20 23.82 -19.35
CA GLU A 13 -3.83 23.29 -19.42
C GLU A 13 -3.13 23.21 -18.05
N ALA A 14 -3.33 24.20 -17.18
CA ALA A 14 -2.76 24.20 -15.83
C ALA A 14 -3.33 23.07 -14.95
N ALA A 15 -4.64 22.81 -15.01
CA ALA A 15 -5.29 21.75 -14.27
C ALA A 15 -4.85 20.37 -14.78
N LEU A 16 -4.72 20.22 -16.10
CA LEU A 16 -4.23 19.01 -16.71
C LEU A 16 -2.80 18.69 -16.29
N LYS A 17 -1.92 19.70 -16.33
CA LYS A 17 -0.52 19.57 -15.89
C LYS A 17 -0.45 19.14 -14.42
N SER A 18 -1.22 19.79 -13.54
CA SER A 18 -1.27 19.43 -12.11
C SER A 18 -1.75 18.01 -11.89
N PHE A 19 -2.76 17.55 -12.62
CA PHE A 19 -3.26 16.19 -12.57
C PHE A 19 -2.20 15.17 -13.01
N VAL A 20 -1.51 15.44 -14.12
CA VAL A 20 -0.43 14.56 -14.63
C VAL A 20 0.71 14.47 -13.62
N VAL A 21 1.16 15.60 -13.05
CA VAL A 21 2.19 15.62 -12.02
C VAL A 21 1.75 14.83 -10.79
N TRP A 22 0.51 15.01 -10.33
CA TRP A 22 -0.03 14.24 -9.20
C TRP A 22 -0.06 12.73 -9.48
N THR A 23 -0.42 12.29 -10.70
CA THR A 23 -0.43 10.86 -11.07
C THR A 23 0.96 10.24 -11.13
N MET A 24 1.99 11.04 -11.32
CA MET A 24 3.40 10.60 -11.29
C MET A 24 3.87 10.25 -9.86
N GLY A 25 3.19 10.80 -8.85
CA GLY A 25 3.51 10.64 -7.45
C GLY A 25 4.74 11.43 -7.01
N SER A 26 4.72 11.93 -5.78
CA SER A 26 5.86 12.60 -5.15
C SER A 26 5.80 12.44 -3.63
N LEU A 27 6.94 12.14 -3.01
CA LEU A 27 7.08 12.13 -1.55
C LEU A 27 7.68 13.44 -1.03
N GLY A 28 8.30 14.23 -1.90
CA GLY A 28 9.06 15.42 -1.53
C GLY A 28 8.24 16.71 -1.41
N GLU A 29 6.97 16.71 -1.79
CA GLU A 29 6.14 17.93 -1.83
C GLU A 29 5.31 18.13 -0.54
N ILE A 30 5.39 17.20 0.42
CA ILE A 30 4.65 17.31 1.68
C ILE A 30 5.26 18.38 2.57
N THR A 31 4.47 19.39 2.90
CA THR A 31 4.87 20.45 3.84
C THR A 31 4.69 19.99 5.29
N LEU A 32 5.42 20.61 6.24
CA LEU A 32 5.27 20.32 7.68
C LEU A 32 3.85 20.60 8.17
N SER A 33 3.17 21.59 7.60
CA SER A 33 1.76 21.88 7.92
C SER A 33 0.85 20.72 7.50
N GLN A 34 1.03 20.16 6.30
CA GLN A 34 0.28 18.99 5.84
C GLN A 34 0.59 17.75 6.67
N LEU A 35 1.86 17.56 7.07
CA LEU A 35 2.28 16.44 7.90
C LEU A 35 1.54 16.41 9.24
N SER A 36 1.23 17.57 9.83
CA SER A 36 0.47 17.64 11.09
C SER A 36 -0.96 17.10 10.98
N PHE A 37 -1.57 17.12 9.79
CA PHE A 37 -2.86 16.50 9.50
C PHE A 37 -2.74 15.03 9.09
N ILE A 38 -1.72 14.71 8.30
CA ILE A 38 -1.47 13.35 7.77
C ILE A 38 -1.12 12.38 8.91
N ALA A 39 -0.22 12.80 9.82
CA ALA A 39 0.31 11.93 10.85
C ALA A 39 -0.78 11.35 11.80
N PRO A 40 -1.73 12.13 12.33
CA PRO A 40 -2.81 11.59 13.17
C PRO A 40 -3.68 10.56 12.43
N ILE A 41 -3.98 10.80 11.15
CA ILE A 41 -4.80 9.90 10.33
C ILE A 41 -4.05 8.57 10.10
N ILE A 42 -2.76 8.64 9.79
CA ILE A 42 -1.92 7.45 9.62
C ILE A 42 -1.79 6.68 10.92
N ILE A 43 -1.58 7.35 12.05
CA ILE A 43 -1.50 6.71 13.38
C ILE A 43 -2.82 5.99 13.68
N LEU A 44 -3.96 6.62 13.42
CA LEU A 44 -5.27 6.00 13.59
C LEU A 44 -5.44 4.78 12.68
N GLY A 45 -5.06 4.89 11.42
CA GLY A 45 -5.09 3.77 10.46
C GLY A 45 -4.22 2.59 10.90
N ILE A 46 -3.00 2.86 11.39
CA ILE A 46 -2.10 1.84 11.96
C ILE A 46 -2.70 1.21 13.22
N ALA A 47 -3.26 2.01 14.12
CA ALA A 47 -3.91 1.50 15.33
C ALA A 47 -5.06 0.53 14.98
N LEU A 48 -5.90 0.87 14.01
CA LEU A 48 -6.95 -0.01 13.50
C LEU A 48 -6.36 -1.29 12.89
N ALA A 49 -5.27 -1.20 12.12
CA ALA A 49 -4.59 -2.37 11.56
C ALA A 49 -4.07 -3.30 12.68
N VAL A 50 -3.47 -2.75 13.72
CA VAL A 50 -2.96 -3.52 14.87
C VAL A 50 -4.09 -4.24 15.61
N LEU A 51 -5.26 -3.62 15.75
CA LEU A 51 -6.43 -4.26 16.36
C LEU A 51 -6.94 -5.47 15.57
N THR A 52 -6.68 -5.53 14.27
CA THR A 52 -7.08 -6.67 13.42
C THR A 52 -6.11 -7.85 13.44
N ILE A 53 -4.94 -7.73 14.07
CA ILE A 53 -3.91 -8.78 14.10
C ILE A 53 -4.45 -10.12 14.62
N LYS A 54 -5.11 -10.09 15.78
CA LYS A 54 -5.64 -11.33 16.41
C LYS A 54 -6.67 -12.03 15.52
N PRO A 55 -7.75 -11.36 15.09
CA PRO A 55 -8.74 -12.00 14.23
C PRO A 55 -8.16 -12.43 12.87
N LEU A 56 -7.21 -11.70 12.29
CA LEU A 56 -6.54 -12.10 11.05
C LEU A 56 -5.74 -13.40 11.22
N ASN A 57 -5.07 -13.59 12.36
CA ASN A 57 -4.37 -14.83 12.64
C ASN A 57 -5.33 -16.03 12.82
N ILE A 58 -6.50 -15.82 13.40
CA ILE A 58 -7.53 -16.85 13.51
C ILE A 58 -8.09 -17.19 12.12
N LEU A 59 -8.28 -16.19 11.27
CA LEU A 59 -8.74 -16.36 9.89
C LEU A 59 -7.78 -17.19 9.00
N LEU A 60 -6.50 -17.29 9.35
CA LEU A 60 -5.56 -18.20 8.67
C LEU A 60 -5.98 -19.68 8.78
N LEU A 61 -6.76 -20.03 9.79
CA LEU A 61 -7.30 -21.39 10.00
C LEU A 61 -8.62 -21.63 9.26
N GLY A 62 -9.13 -20.61 8.56
CA GLY A 62 -10.36 -20.64 7.79
C GLY A 62 -11.51 -19.86 8.44
N GLU A 63 -12.45 -19.39 7.60
CA GLU A 63 -13.59 -18.57 8.06
C GLU A 63 -14.52 -19.35 9.01
N ASN A 64 -14.79 -20.62 8.73
CA ASN A 64 -15.66 -21.44 9.57
C ASN A 64 -15.08 -21.61 10.99
N TYR A 65 -13.77 -21.85 11.08
CA TYR A 65 -13.08 -21.93 12.35
C TYR A 65 -13.10 -20.58 13.10
N ALA A 66 -12.92 -19.49 12.40
CA ALA A 66 -12.97 -18.16 12.99
C ALA A 66 -14.35 -17.84 13.59
N VAL A 67 -15.42 -18.19 12.90
CA VAL A 67 -16.80 -17.98 13.39
C VAL A 67 -17.07 -18.84 14.63
N THR A 68 -16.72 -20.12 14.62
CA THR A 68 -16.89 -21.00 15.79
C THR A 68 -16.04 -20.57 16.98
N SER A 69 -14.90 -19.88 16.73
CA SER A 69 -14.06 -19.28 17.76
C SER A 69 -14.57 -17.91 18.26
N GLY A 70 -15.77 -17.48 17.83
CA GLY A 70 -16.39 -16.24 18.28
C GLY A 70 -15.93 -14.97 17.53
N VAL A 71 -15.20 -15.11 16.42
CA VAL A 71 -14.77 -13.96 15.61
C VAL A 71 -15.95 -13.42 14.80
N ASN A 72 -16.28 -12.14 14.99
CA ASN A 72 -17.26 -11.46 14.18
C ASN A 72 -16.64 -10.97 12.85
N LEU A 73 -16.83 -11.73 11.78
CA LEU A 73 -16.24 -11.46 10.45
C LEU A 73 -16.62 -10.07 9.92
N THR A 74 -17.87 -9.64 10.13
CA THR A 74 -18.34 -8.32 9.66
C THR A 74 -17.58 -7.18 10.34
N LYS A 75 -17.35 -7.27 11.64
CA LYS A 75 -16.56 -6.27 12.38
C LYS A 75 -15.11 -6.26 11.91
N VAL A 76 -14.52 -7.43 11.71
CA VAL A 76 -13.13 -7.56 11.22
C VAL A 76 -12.99 -6.96 9.82
N ARG A 77 -13.86 -7.35 8.88
CA ARG A 77 -13.86 -6.81 7.50
C ARG A 77 -14.04 -5.29 7.49
N ARG A 78 -14.96 -4.76 8.31
CA ARG A 78 -15.16 -3.31 8.43
C ARG A 78 -13.93 -2.60 8.99
N SER A 79 -13.27 -3.15 10.00
CA SER A 79 -12.06 -2.58 10.58
C SER A 79 -10.90 -2.57 9.59
N ILE A 80 -10.71 -3.66 8.84
CA ILE A 80 -9.69 -3.75 7.77
C ILE A 80 -9.99 -2.69 6.69
N PHE A 81 -11.25 -2.61 6.24
CA PHE A 81 -11.64 -1.64 5.22
C PHE A 81 -11.39 -0.20 5.68
N LEU A 82 -11.77 0.16 6.90
CA LEU A 82 -11.53 1.49 7.46
C LEU A 82 -10.03 1.79 7.58
N SER A 83 -9.24 0.84 8.10
CA SER A 83 -7.79 0.99 8.21
C SER A 83 -7.14 1.20 6.84
N THR A 84 -7.45 0.37 5.86
CA THR A 84 -6.88 0.47 4.51
C THR A 84 -7.31 1.75 3.80
N THR A 85 -8.56 2.17 3.95
CA THR A 85 -9.06 3.43 3.37
C THR A 85 -8.36 4.65 3.99
N LEU A 86 -8.18 4.68 5.31
CA LEU A 86 -7.45 5.75 5.97
C LEU A 86 -5.99 5.80 5.52
N LEU A 87 -5.30 4.66 5.51
CA LEU A 87 -3.88 4.62 5.16
C LEU A 87 -3.65 4.90 3.66
N ALA A 88 -4.29 4.11 2.78
CA ALA A 88 -4.10 4.26 1.35
C ALA A 88 -4.70 5.55 0.81
N GLY A 89 -5.89 5.94 1.29
CA GLY A 89 -6.56 7.18 0.86
C GLY A 89 -5.74 8.41 1.22
N THR A 90 -5.21 8.49 2.44
CA THR A 90 -4.37 9.62 2.87
C THR A 90 -3.09 9.68 2.05
N VAL A 91 -2.37 8.57 1.90
CA VAL A 91 -1.13 8.54 1.11
C VAL A 91 -1.41 8.94 -0.34
N THR A 92 -2.44 8.36 -0.96
CA THR A 92 -2.78 8.67 -2.36
C THR A 92 -3.20 10.13 -2.54
N ALA A 93 -3.92 10.71 -1.60
CA ALA A 93 -4.36 12.11 -1.69
C ALA A 93 -3.18 13.10 -1.69
N PHE A 94 -2.17 12.85 -0.87
CA PHE A 94 -1.04 13.77 -0.69
C PHE A 94 0.20 13.43 -1.53
N CYS A 95 0.47 12.14 -1.75
CA CYS A 95 1.67 11.68 -2.48
C CYS A 95 1.36 11.23 -3.91
N GLY A 96 0.08 11.19 -4.31
CA GLY A 96 -0.35 10.55 -5.54
C GLY A 96 -0.44 9.00 -5.43
N PRO A 97 -0.91 8.34 -6.49
CA PRO A 97 -1.03 6.89 -6.53
C PRO A 97 0.34 6.22 -6.65
N ILE A 98 0.83 5.60 -5.58
CA ILE A 98 2.08 4.82 -5.59
C ILE A 98 1.72 3.34 -5.77
N GLY A 99 2.07 2.79 -6.93
CA GLY A 99 1.77 1.41 -7.30
C GLY A 99 2.83 0.41 -6.81
N PHE A 100 2.48 -0.88 -6.92
CA PHE A 100 3.34 -2.05 -6.70
C PHE A 100 3.89 -2.26 -5.28
N VAL A 101 4.24 -1.22 -4.52
CA VAL A 101 4.80 -1.33 -3.16
C VAL A 101 3.87 -2.11 -2.24
N GLY A 102 2.56 -1.81 -2.27
CA GLY A 102 1.57 -2.48 -1.42
C GLY A 102 1.41 -3.98 -1.69
N ILE A 103 1.70 -4.43 -2.91
CA ILE A 103 1.68 -5.86 -3.28
C ILE A 103 3.03 -6.50 -2.97
N ALA A 104 4.12 -5.85 -3.33
CA ALA A 104 5.46 -6.40 -3.19
C ALA A 104 5.91 -6.56 -1.73
N THR A 105 5.63 -5.56 -0.88
CA THR A 105 6.15 -5.51 0.50
C THR A 105 5.69 -6.66 1.41
N PRO A 106 4.39 -7.05 1.48
CA PRO A 106 3.98 -8.16 2.32
C PRO A 106 4.53 -9.50 1.83
N HIS A 107 4.74 -9.65 0.53
CA HIS A 107 5.37 -10.83 -0.03
C HIS A 107 6.86 -10.90 0.31
N LEU A 108 7.59 -9.79 0.17
CA LEU A 108 9.00 -9.70 0.61
C LEU A 108 9.13 -9.97 2.10
N ALA A 109 8.27 -9.37 2.92
CA ALA A 109 8.25 -9.61 4.35
C ALA A 109 8.03 -11.10 4.68
N ARG A 110 7.10 -11.78 4.02
CA ARG A 110 6.89 -13.24 4.18
C ARG A 110 8.11 -14.06 3.76
N MET A 111 8.80 -13.67 2.70
CA MET A 111 10.01 -14.37 2.25
C MET A 111 11.16 -14.22 3.23
N ILE A 112 11.35 -13.02 3.79
CA ILE A 112 12.43 -12.70 4.73
C ILE A 112 12.17 -13.39 6.08
N PHE A 113 10.98 -13.19 6.66
CA PHE A 113 10.64 -13.65 8.01
C PHE A 113 10.04 -15.06 8.05
N LYS A 114 9.77 -15.68 6.88
CA LYS A 114 9.22 -17.04 6.73
C LYS A 114 8.02 -17.31 7.66
N THR A 115 7.15 -16.34 7.85
CA THR A 115 5.99 -16.43 8.75
C THR A 115 4.73 -15.90 8.11
N ALA A 116 3.58 -16.50 8.47
CA ALA A 116 2.25 -16.00 8.14
C ALA A 116 1.62 -15.23 9.33
N ASN A 117 2.29 -15.18 10.49
CA ASN A 117 1.76 -14.52 11.68
C ASN A 117 1.70 -12.99 11.48
N HIS A 118 0.50 -12.42 11.53
CA HIS A 118 0.27 -10.99 11.32
C HIS A 118 0.92 -10.08 12.39
N LYS A 119 1.26 -10.61 13.58
CA LYS A 119 2.04 -9.86 14.57
C LYS A 119 3.43 -9.46 14.04
N VAL A 120 4.03 -10.34 13.24
CA VAL A 120 5.34 -10.09 12.63
C VAL A 120 5.15 -9.45 11.24
N LEU A 121 4.18 -9.97 10.47
CA LEU A 121 4.00 -9.60 9.08
C LEU A 121 3.60 -8.12 8.90
N ILE A 122 2.70 -7.58 9.75
CA ILE A 122 2.27 -6.18 9.63
C ILE A 122 3.42 -5.21 9.88
N PRO A 123 4.16 -5.25 11.02
CA PRO A 123 5.27 -4.34 11.22
C PRO A 123 6.44 -4.60 10.25
N ALA A 124 6.70 -5.87 9.90
CA ALA A 124 7.71 -6.20 8.90
C ALA A 124 7.38 -5.61 7.53
N SER A 125 6.13 -5.71 7.08
CA SER A 125 5.70 -5.10 5.82
C SER A 125 5.80 -3.58 5.84
N ALA A 126 5.52 -2.94 6.97
CA ALA A 126 5.68 -1.50 7.13
C ALA A 126 7.15 -1.07 7.01
N ILE A 127 8.07 -1.79 7.68
CA ILE A 127 9.51 -1.50 7.61
C ILE A 127 10.06 -1.75 6.20
N VAL A 128 9.75 -2.91 5.61
CA VAL A 128 10.19 -3.25 4.24
C VAL A 128 9.64 -2.24 3.23
N GLY A 129 8.37 -1.83 3.37
CA GLY A 129 7.75 -0.82 2.53
C GLY A 129 8.40 0.56 2.68
N ALA A 130 8.70 0.98 3.91
CA ALA A 130 9.39 2.23 4.18
C ALA A 130 10.79 2.24 3.56
N LEU A 131 11.57 1.17 3.72
CA LEU A 131 12.89 1.02 3.10
C LEU A 131 12.82 1.03 1.57
N MET A 132 11.85 0.30 1.01
CA MET A 132 11.64 0.24 -0.44
C MET A 132 11.27 1.62 -1.02
N LEU A 133 10.40 2.37 -0.34
CA LEU A 133 10.04 3.72 -0.76
C LEU A 133 11.20 4.70 -0.59
N LEU A 134 12.00 4.57 0.47
CA LEU A 134 13.16 5.42 0.72
C LEU A 134 14.23 5.24 -0.35
N VAL A 135 14.55 3.99 -0.71
CA VAL A 135 15.45 3.68 -1.81
C VAL A 135 14.86 4.16 -3.14
N GLY A 136 13.56 3.93 -3.35
CA GLY A 136 12.84 4.39 -4.55
C GLY A 136 12.88 5.91 -4.71
N ASP A 137 12.68 6.67 -3.64
CA ASP A 137 12.74 8.14 -3.65
C ASP A 137 14.15 8.65 -3.93
N LEU A 138 15.17 8.00 -3.35
CA LEU A 138 16.56 8.34 -3.62
C LEU A 138 16.91 8.13 -5.10
N VAL A 139 16.51 6.99 -5.67
CA VAL A 139 16.72 6.69 -7.09
C VAL A 139 15.92 7.64 -7.99
N ALA A 140 14.67 7.93 -7.64
CA ALA A 140 13.81 8.86 -8.36
C ALA A 140 14.43 10.27 -8.45
N LYS A 141 14.97 10.77 -7.32
CA LYS A 141 15.62 12.08 -7.24
C LYS A 141 16.95 12.14 -8.00
N THR A 142 17.74 11.07 -7.94
CA THR A 142 19.04 11.02 -8.64
C THR A 142 18.88 10.91 -10.16
N LEU A 143 17.87 10.17 -10.62
CA LEU A 143 17.61 9.97 -12.05
C LEU A 143 16.56 10.96 -12.62
N THR A 144 16.02 11.87 -11.79
CA THR A 144 14.93 12.78 -12.17
C THR A 144 13.70 12.07 -12.75
N LEU A 145 13.39 10.87 -12.21
CA LEU A 145 12.27 10.06 -12.65
C LEU A 145 11.09 10.17 -11.67
N PRO A 146 9.84 10.01 -12.15
CA PRO A 146 8.69 9.91 -11.26
C PRO A 146 8.81 8.71 -10.32
N ILE A 147 8.42 8.88 -9.04
CA ILE A 147 8.54 7.81 -8.05
C ILE A 147 7.71 6.58 -8.42
N ASN A 148 6.55 6.77 -9.04
CA ASN A 148 5.68 5.67 -9.47
C ASN A 148 6.37 4.78 -10.53
N THR A 149 7.16 5.36 -11.43
CA THR A 149 7.97 4.61 -12.40
C THR A 149 9.03 3.77 -11.71
N VAL A 150 9.74 4.36 -10.74
CA VAL A 150 10.81 3.66 -10.00
C VAL A 150 10.23 2.52 -9.16
N THR A 151 9.14 2.77 -8.41
CA THR A 151 8.49 1.75 -7.59
C THR A 151 7.89 0.62 -8.45
N ALA A 152 7.39 0.92 -9.65
CA ALA A 152 6.94 -0.09 -10.59
C ALA A 152 8.10 -0.97 -11.06
N LEU A 153 9.23 -0.37 -11.45
CA LEU A 153 10.43 -1.11 -11.86
C LEU A 153 11.00 -2.00 -10.74
N MET A 154 10.91 -1.56 -9.48
CA MET A 154 11.31 -2.35 -8.32
C MET A 154 10.29 -3.44 -7.96
N GLY A 155 9.00 -3.15 -8.09
CA GLY A 155 7.92 -4.04 -7.66
C GLY A 155 7.57 -5.13 -8.67
N ILE A 156 7.63 -4.84 -9.98
CA ILE A 156 7.31 -5.81 -11.05
C ILE A 156 8.14 -7.11 -10.95
N PRO A 157 9.48 -7.06 -10.80
CA PRO A 157 10.28 -8.29 -10.66
C PRO A 157 9.86 -9.15 -9.47
N VAL A 158 9.51 -8.51 -8.35
CA VAL A 158 9.03 -9.21 -7.15
C VAL A 158 7.71 -9.92 -7.42
N VAL A 159 6.76 -9.24 -8.05
CA VAL A 159 5.45 -9.82 -8.40
C VAL A 159 5.60 -10.97 -9.40
N VAL A 160 6.42 -10.79 -10.44
CA VAL A 160 6.70 -11.84 -11.43
C VAL A 160 7.32 -13.06 -10.76
N TYR A 161 8.31 -12.87 -9.89
CA TYR A 161 8.94 -13.96 -9.14
C TYR A 161 7.92 -14.76 -8.29
N ILE A 162 7.01 -14.05 -7.61
CA ILE A 162 5.98 -14.68 -6.79
C ILE A 162 5.01 -15.52 -7.63
N VAL A 163 4.55 -14.97 -8.74
CA VAL A 163 3.60 -15.65 -9.64
C VAL A 163 4.23 -16.89 -10.25
N THR A 164 5.47 -16.81 -10.71
CA THR A 164 6.18 -17.94 -11.31
C THR A 164 6.48 -19.05 -10.31
N ARG A 165 6.86 -18.69 -9.07
CA ARG A 165 7.12 -19.66 -8.00
C ARG A 165 5.86 -20.43 -7.57
N ASN A 166 4.72 -19.76 -7.48
CA ASN A 166 3.46 -20.42 -7.10
C ASN A 166 2.97 -21.41 -8.18
N ARG A 167 3.26 -21.18 -9.46
CA ARG A 167 2.92 -22.14 -10.53
C ARG A 167 3.66 -23.48 -10.37
N ASN A 168 4.90 -23.46 -9.89
CA ASN A 168 5.70 -24.68 -9.70
C ASN A 168 5.28 -25.52 -8.48
N LEU A 169 4.39 -25.01 -7.61
CA LEU A 169 3.84 -25.75 -6.46
C LEU A 169 2.47 -26.36 -6.75
N MET A 170 1.89 -26.07 -7.92
CA MET A 170 0.59 -26.61 -8.34
C MET A 170 0.70 -27.66 -9.46
N GLN A 171 1.92 -28.02 -9.86
CA GLN A 171 2.26 -29.18 -10.72
C GLN A 171 2.89 -30.29 -9.87
#